data_9872dc88e4196a0f42db6791050a912d
#
_entry.id   9872dc88e4196a0f42db6791050a912d
#
_cell.length_a   1.000
_cell.length_b   1.000
_cell.length_c   1.000
_cell.angle_alpha   90.00
_cell.angle_beta   90.00
_cell.angle_gamma   90.00
#
_symmetry.space_group_name_H-M   'P 1'
#
loop_
_entity.id
_entity.type
_entity.pdbx_description
1 polymer ?
#
loop_
_entity_poly.entity_id
_entity_poly.type
_entity_poly.pdbx_seq_one_letter_code
_entity_poly.pdbx_strand_id
1 'polypeptide(L)'
;MEIAVVGTPEFTLGFQLAGISHLHNPADDEAMGTVLRTLLNSKEVGIVVVDSASLTRLPERLREQLSASVSPTVLGIGTEEDTTLRETIRKAIGVDLWA
;
A
#
# COMPACT_ATOMS: atom_id res chain seq x y z
N MET A 1 -5.63 10.38 -10.85
CA MET A 1 -4.77 9.67 -9.89
C MET A 1 -5.47 8.42 -9.40
N GLU A 2 -4.80 7.29 -9.47
CA GLU A 2 -5.36 6.03 -9.02
C GLU A 2 -4.71 5.57 -7.72
N ILE A 3 -5.46 4.79 -6.95
CA ILE A 3 -4.98 4.14 -5.74
C ILE A 3 -4.85 2.65 -6.04
N ALA A 4 -3.65 2.11 -5.91
CA ALA A 4 -3.41 0.68 -6.07
C ALA A 4 -3.23 0.04 -4.69
N VAL A 5 -3.81 -1.13 -4.49
CA VAL A 5 -3.69 -1.88 -3.25
C VAL A 5 -3.04 -3.22 -3.54
N VAL A 6 -2.00 -3.55 -2.79
CA VAL A 6 -1.22 -4.78 -3.00
C VAL A 6 -1.17 -5.56 -1.69
N GLY A 7 -1.54 -6.81 -1.73
CA GLY A 7 -1.49 -7.67 -0.56
C GLY A 7 -2.22 -8.98 -0.77
N THR A 8 -2.51 -9.68 0.33
CA THR A 8 -3.29 -10.91 0.27
C THR A 8 -4.72 -10.60 -0.16
N PRO A 9 -5.45 -11.61 -0.69
CA PRO A 9 -6.87 -11.40 -1.04
C PRO A 9 -7.70 -10.89 0.13
N GLU A 10 -7.40 -11.34 1.33
CA GLU A 10 -8.09 -10.89 2.53
C GLU A 10 -7.85 -9.41 2.81
N PHE A 11 -6.60 -8.97 2.63
CA PHE A 11 -6.23 -7.57 2.79
C PHE A 11 -6.92 -6.68 1.76
N THR A 12 -6.87 -7.07 0.48
CA THR A 12 -7.43 -6.26 -0.61
C THR A 12 -8.94 -6.25 -0.62
N LEU A 13 -9.58 -7.29 -0.07
CA LEU A 13 -11.04 -7.36 -0.02
C LEU A 13 -11.65 -6.16 0.69
N GLY A 14 -11.06 -5.74 1.81
CA GLY A 14 -11.54 -4.59 2.54
C GLY A 14 -11.55 -3.32 1.70
N PHE A 15 -10.50 -3.14 0.91
CA PHE A 15 -10.40 -1.97 0.02
C PHE A 15 -11.33 -2.09 -1.18
N GLN A 16 -11.55 -3.29 -1.68
CA GLN A 16 -12.49 -3.53 -2.76
C GLN A 16 -13.92 -3.15 -2.33
N LEU A 17 -14.29 -3.50 -1.10
CA LEU A 17 -15.60 -3.15 -0.55
C LEU A 17 -15.74 -1.64 -0.38
N ALA A 18 -14.64 -0.92 -0.24
CA ALA A 18 -14.65 0.54 -0.16
C ALA A 18 -14.68 1.22 -1.54
N GLY A 19 -14.70 0.44 -2.62
CA GLY A 19 -14.81 0.99 -3.96
C GLY A 19 -13.51 1.06 -4.75
N ILE A 20 -12.41 0.56 -4.21
CA ILE A 20 -11.13 0.54 -4.93
C ILE A 20 -11.06 -0.70 -5.79
N SER A 21 -10.77 -0.52 -7.07
CA SER A 21 -10.74 -1.62 -8.04
C SER A 21 -9.35 -1.99 -8.54
N HIS A 22 -8.33 -1.16 -8.30
CA HIS A 22 -6.97 -1.46 -8.72
C HIS A 22 -6.25 -2.27 -7.64
N LEU A 23 -6.48 -3.60 -7.67
CA LEU A 23 -6.02 -4.51 -6.63
C LEU A 23 -5.06 -5.55 -7.20
N HIS A 24 -4.03 -5.89 -6.43
CA HIS A 24 -3.04 -6.90 -6.80
C HIS A 24 -2.85 -7.90 -5.66
N ASN A 25 -2.87 -9.18 -6.00
CA ASN A 25 -2.68 -10.26 -5.04
C ASN A 25 -1.49 -11.13 -5.47
N PRO A 26 -0.24 -10.67 -5.30
CA PRO A 26 0.93 -11.46 -5.69
C PRO A 26 0.99 -12.76 -4.89
N ALA A 27 1.41 -13.83 -5.58
CA ALA A 27 1.43 -15.17 -4.99
C ALA A 27 2.58 -15.38 -4.00
N ASP A 28 3.67 -14.65 -4.17
CA ASP A 28 4.86 -14.78 -3.34
C ASP A 28 5.61 -13.44 -3.27
N ASP A 29 6.72 -13.43 -2.53
CA ASP A 29 7.50 -12.21 -2.34
C ASP A 29 8.17 -11.73 -3.63
N GLU A 30 8.53 -12.63 -4.51
CA GLU A 30 9.12 -12.28 -5.80
C GLU A 30 8.07 -11.58 -6.68
N ALA A 31 6.87 -12.13 -6.74
CA ALA A 31 5.77 -11.51 -7.48
C ALA A 31 5.39 -10.16 -6.88
N MET A 32 5.41 -10.06 -5.55
CA MET A 32 5.18 -8.80 -4.83
C MET A 32 6.18 -7.73 -5.27
N GLY A 33 7.47 -8.09 -5.32
CA GLY A 33 8.50 -7.16 -5.76
C GLY A 33 8.29 -6.69 -7.19
N THR A 34 7.90 -7.59 -8.09
CA THR A 34 7.63 -7.25 -9.48
C THR A 34 6.46 -6.29 -9.61
N VAL A 35 5.37 -6.55 -8.90
CA VAL A 35 4.19 -5.68 -8.90
C VAL A 35 4.55 -4.30 -8.39
N LEU A 36 5.27 -4.22 -7.28
CA LEU A 36 5.63 -2.94 -6.69
C LEU A 36 6.55 -2.12 -7.60
N ARG A 37 7.53 -2.76 -8.25
CA ARG A 37 8.39 -2.06 -9.20
C ARG A 37 7.59 -1.52 -10.38
N THR A 38 6.64 -2.29 -10.87
CA THR A 38 5.76 -1.86 -11.96
C THR A 38 4.94 -0.65 -11.54
N LEU A 39 4.39 -0.66 -10.32
CA LEU A 39 3.60 0.46 -9.82
C LEU A 39 4.45 1.71 -9.60
N LEU A 40 5.69 1.55 -9.14
CA LEU A 40 6.59 2.69 -8.97
C LEU A 40 6.86 3.42 -10.29
N ASN A 41 6.79 2.73 -11.41
CA ASN A 41 7.01 3.30 -12.73
C ASN A 41 5.71 3.75 -13.40
N SER A 42 4.58 3.54 -12.78
CA SER A 42 3.29 3.95 -13.34
C SER A 42 3.05 5.44 -13.11
N LYS A 43 2.65 6.13 -14.15
CA LYS A 43 2.31 7.56 -14.04
C LYS A 43 0.86 7.78 -13.60
N GLU A 44 0.04 6.75 -13.69
CA GLU A 44 -1.37 6.85 -13.35
C GLU A 44 -1.65 6.64 -11.87
N VAL A 45 -0.79 5.87 -11.21
CA VAL A 45 -0.95 5.54 -9.80
C VAL A 45 -0.33 6.63 -8.94
N GLY A 46 -1.12 7.21 -8.05
CA GLY A 46 -0.65 8.24 -7.14
C GLY A 46 -0.37 7.73 -5.73
N ILE A 47 -1.05 6.66 -5.33
CA ILE A 47 -0.90 6.06 -4.01
C ILE A 47 -0.85 4.54 -4.15
N VAL A 48 0.10 3.91 -3.47
CA VAL A 48 0.21 2.45 -3.39
C VAL A 48 0.05 2.04 -1.93
N VAL A 49 -0.94 1.23 -1.64
CA VAL A 49 -1.19 0.71 -0.30
C VAL A 49 -0.72 -0.73 -0.25
N VAL A 50 0.15 -1.05 0.69
CA VAL A 50 0.75 -2.38 0.81
C VAL A 50 0.57 -2.91 2.23
N ASP A 51 0.32 -4.20 2.34
CA ASP A 51 0.32 -4.89 3.63
C ASP A 51 1.71 -4.75 4.27
N SER A 52 1.78 -4.18 5.45
CA SER A 52 3.06 -3.91 6.12
C SER A 52 3.84 -5.19 6.43
N ALA A 53 3.16 -6.30 6.70
CA ALA A 53 3.82 -7.58 6.92
C ALA A 53 4.53 -8.05 5.65
N SER A 54 3.96 -7.80 4.49
CA SER A 54 4.60 -8.13 3.21
C SER A 54 5.79 -7.21 2.93
N LEU A 55 5.70 -5.94 3.31
CA LEU A 55 6.82 -5.00 3.14
C LEU A 55 8.07 -5.46 3.88
N THR A 56 7.92 -5.99 5.09
CA THR A 56 9.07 -6.40 5.88
C THR A 56 9.83 -7.57 5.27
N ARG A 57 9.19 -8.35 4.40
CA ARG A 57 9.81 -9.49 3.73
C ARG A 57 10.53 -9.12 2.44
N LEU A 58 10.37 -7.90 1.97
CA LEU A 58 11.02 -7.44 0.74
C LEU A 58 12.51 -7.17 0.94
N PRO A 59 13.33 -7.26 -0.12
CA PRO A 59 14.73 -6.87 -0.04
C PRO A 59 14.87 -5.43 0.43
N GLU A 60 15.90 -5.17 1.23
CA GLU A 60 16.14 -3.84 1.78
C GLU A 60 16.20 -2.76 0.70
N ARG A 61 16.87 -3.07 -0.41
CA ARG A 61 17.00 -2.15 -1.53
C ARG A 61 15.64 -1.70 -2.07
N LEU A 62 14.72 -2.66 -2.24
CA LEU A 62 13.38 -2.35 -2.72
C LEU A 62 12.61 -1.55 -1.69
N ARG A 63 12.74 -1.90 -0.41
CA ARG A 63 12.07 -1.14 0.67
C ARG A 63 12.54 0.30 0.70
N GLU A 64 13.83 0.53 0.48
CA GLU A 64 14.37 1.89 0.40
C GLU A 64 13.79 2.65 -0.78
N GLN A 65 13.67 2.02 -1.94
CA GLN A 65 13.07 2.64 -3.10
C GLN A 65 11.61 3.02 -2.85
N LEU A 66 10.87 2.14 -2.19
CA LEU A 66 9.47 2.38 -1.85
C LEU A 66 9.35 3.55 -0.85
N SER A 67 10.19 3.58 0.15
CA SER A 67 10.19 4.65 1.16
C SER A 67 10.55 6.00 0.58
N ALA A 68 11.44 6.02 -0.42
CA ALA A 68 11.88 7.25 -1.05
C ALA A 68 10.92 7.77 -2.11
N SER A 69 9.96 6.93 -2.53
CA SER A 69 9.02 7.31 -3.59
C SER A 69 8.06 8.39 -3.11
N VAL A 70 7.97 9.45 -3.88
CA VAL A 70 7.04 10.55 -3.62
C VAL A 70 5.82 10.42 -4.53
N SER A 71 6.00 9.92 -5.73
CA SER A 71 4.93 9.71 -6.69
C SER A 71 5.23 8.41 -7.45
N PRO A 72 4.49 7.35 -7.17
CA PRO A 72 3.40 7.24 -6.19
C PRO A 72 3.90 7.23 -4.74
N THR A 73 3.06 7.69 -3.84
CA THR A 73 3.32 7.58 -2.41
C THR A 73 2.99 6.16 -1.96
N VAL A 74 3.90 5.51 -1.24
CA VAL A 74 3.70 4.14 -0.77
C VAL A 74 3.37 4.14 0.71
N LEU A 75 2.25 3.51 1.06
CA LEU A 75 1.79 3.39 2.44
C LEU A 75 1.78 1.93 2.87
N GLY A 76 2.44 1.63 3.99
CA GLY A 76 2.36 0.31 4.60
C GLY A 76 1.29 0.31 5.68
N ILE A 77 0.31 -0.59 5.57
CA ILE A 77 -0.78 -0.69 6.53
C ILE A 77 -0.76 -2.07 7.17
N GLY A 78 -0.76 -2.10 8.49
CA GLY A 78 -0.84 -3.35 9.24
C GLY A 78 -2.27 -3.85 9.32
N THR A 79 -2.41 -5.16 9.51
CA THR A 79 -3.73 -5.79 9.68
C THR A 79 -4.17 -5.79 11.13
N GLU A 80 -3.24 -5.49 12.04
CA GLU A 80 -3.56 -5.38 13.45
C GLU A 80 -3.98 -3.96 13.78
N GLU A 81 -4.43 -3.73 15.00
CA GLU A 81 -4.72 -2.40 15.45
C GLU A 81 -3.54 -1.50 15.20
N ASP A 82 -3.75 -0.46 14.46
CA ASP A 82 -2.64 0.30 13.94
C ASP A 82 -2.85 1.79 14.10
N THR A 83 -2.11 2.35 15.05
CA THR A 83 -2.07 3.78 15.30
C THR A 83 -1.55 4.51 14.06
N THR A 84 -0.66 3.87 13.30
CA THR A 84 -0.09 4.44 12.09
C THR A 84 -1.17 4.68 11.04
N LEU A 85 -2.08 3.73 10.86
CA LEU A 85 -3.19 3.88 9.93
C LEU A 85 -4.04 5.09 10.32
N ARG A 86 -4.39 5.19 11.58
CA ARG A 86 -5.19 6.28 12.11
C ARG A 86 -4.51 7.63 11.87
N GLU A 87 -3.22 7.70 12.17
CA GLU A 87 -2.43 8.91 11.96
C GLU A 87 -2.32 9.27 10.48
N THR A 88 -2.15 8.28 9.62
CA THR A 88 -2.06 8.50 8.18
C THR A 88 -3.37 9.08 7.63
N ILE A 89 -4.49 8.54 8.04
CA ILE A 89 -5.80 9.05 7.63
C ILE A 89 -6.01 10.47 8.14
N ARG A 90 -5.65 10.72 9.38
CA ARG A 90 -5.76 12.04 9.96
C ARG A 90 -4.96 13.08 9.18
N LYS A 91 -3.73 12.75 8.81
CA LYS A 91 -2.88 13.64 8.02
C LYS A 91 -3.44 13.87 6.63
N ALA A 92 -3.96 12.83 6.01
CA ALA A 92 -4.43 12.91 4.63
C ALA A 92 -5.68 13.77 4.47
N ILE A 93 -6.58 13.71 5.44
CA ILE A 93 -7.86 14.41 5.34
C ILE A 93 -8.06 15.48 6.43
N GLY A 94 -7.11 15.60 7.37
CA GLY A 94 -7.18 16.59 8.42
C GLY A 94 -8.28 16.36 9.46
N VAL A 95 -8.86 15.17 9.48
CA VAL A 95 -9.95 14.82 10.37
C VAL A 95 -9.66 13.50 11.07
N ASP A 96 -9.93 13.40 12.34
CA ASP A 96 -9.81 12.17 13.10
C ASP A 96 -11.15 11.43 13.06
N LEU A 97 -11.23 10.42 12.21
CA LEU A 97 -12.45 9.66 12.03
C LEU A 97 -12.79 8.74 13.21
N TRP A 98 -11.84 8.54 14.11
CA TRP A 98 -12.02 7.68 15.28
C TRP A 98 -12.33 8.46 16.57
N ALA A 99 -12.36 9.73 16.49
CA ALA A 99 -12.60 10.57 17.67
C ALA A 99 -14.04 10.45 18.19
#